data_37df15e7bb982ce7a38b5b81655c43cf
#
_entry.id   37df15e7bb982ce7a38b5b81655c43cf
#
_cell.length_a   1.000
_cell.length_b   1.000
_cell.length_c   1.000
_cell.angle_alpha   90.00
_cell.angle_beta   90.00
_cell.angle_gamma   90.00
#
_symmetry.space_group_name_H-M   'P 1'
#
loop_
_entity.id
_entity.type
_entity.pdbx_description
1 polymer ?
#
loop_
_entity_poly.entity_id
_entity_poly.type
_entity_poly.pdbx_seq_one_letter_code
_entity_poly.pdbx_strand_id
1 'polypeptide(L)'
;MTHNNSNKKHTRLLSGLILATALAMPLPVFAHAIMVRSSPEQNAVLTESPKQVDVWFNDKVGTEYKALAVIDSKGKRVDNQDLVQEIFDQSHLYATVQKLPPDTYTVRYRVVSLDTHIVTGKYQFTIKAP
;
A
#
# COMPACT_ATOMS: atom_id res chain seq x y z
N MET A 1 72.25 15.78 34.21
CA MET A 1 71.66 15.73 34.10
C MET A 1 70.60 15.73 33.38
N THR A 2 70.07 15.56 32.94
CA THR A 2 69.24 15.50 32.34
C THR A 2 68.09 15.25 32.10
N HIS A 3 67.49 15.17 31.80
CA HIS A 3 66.46 14.95 31.63
C HIS A 3 65.46 14.89 30.92
N ASN A 4 64.92 14.72 30.53
CA ASN A 4 64.12 14.59 29.96
C ASN A 4 63.03 14.55 29.73
N ASN A 5 62.49 14.43 29.41
CA ASN A 5 61.49 14.47 29.17
C ASN A 5 60.53 14.11 28.46
N SER A 6 60.03 13.88 28.15
CA SER A 6 59.25 13.58 27.62
C SER A 6 58.26 13.48 27.24
N ASN A 7 57.71 13.31 26.92
CA ASN A 7 56.87 13.12 26.52
C ASN A 7 55.77 12.98 26.10
N LYS A 8 55.25 12.89 25.87
CA LYS A 8 54.25 12.89 25.70
C LYS A 8 53.46 12.64 24.90
N LYS A 9 52.84 12.33 24.45
CA LYS A 9 52.14 12.08 23.84
C LYS A 9 51.10 11.99 23.55
N HIS A 10 50.36 11.86 23.29
CA HIS A 10 49.45 11.86 23.09
C HIS A 10 48.54 11.25 22.40
N THR A 11 48.13 11.22 22.07
CA THR A 11 47.34 10.48 21.71
C THR A 11 46.12 10.88 21.52
N ARG A 12 45.44 10.82 21.25
CA ARG A 12 44.35 11.21 21.16
C ARG A 12 43.70 11.08 20.02
N LEU A 13 43.01 10.95 19.60
CA LEU A 13 42.55 10.84 18.51
C LEU A 13 41.67 9.83 18.35
N LEU A 14 40.95 9.43 18.46
CA LEU A 14 40.15 8.44 18.43
C LEU A 14 38.81 8.78 18.58
N SER A 15 38.32 9.79 18.99
CA SER A 15 36.94 10.10 19.23
C SER A 15 36.15 10.35 17.98
N GLY A 16 36.74 10.63 16.88
CA GLY A 16 35.98 10.95 15.67
C GLY A 16 35.30 9.79 15.01
N LEU A 17 35.77 8.60 15.28
CA LEU A 17 35.24 7.48 14.61
C LEU A 17 33.92 7.07 15.11
N ILE A 18 33.57 7.31 16.31
CA ILE A 18 32.34 6.85 16.90
C ILE A 18 31.12 7.56 16.35
N LEU A 19 31.28 8.79 15.92
CA LEU A 19 30.17 9.55 15.42
C LEU A 19 29.65 9.04 14.13
N ALA A 20 30.49 8.51 13.27
CA ALA A 20 30.05 8.03 11.98
C ALA A 20 29.11 6.85 12.11
N THR A 21 29.27 6.06 13.14
CA THR A 21 28.44 4.90 13.31
C THR A 21 27.01 5.27 13.68
N ALA A 22 26.82 6.32 14.44
CA ALA A 22 25.49 6.70 14.87
C ALA A 22 24.64 7.20 13.71
N LEU A 23 25.27 7.75 12.68
CA LEU A 23 24.54 8.24 11.53
C LEU A 23 24.10 7.14 10.58
N ALA A 24 24.59 5.94 10.78
CA ALA A 24 24.23 4.84 9.91
C ALA A 24 22.95 4.14 10.33
N MET A 25 22.25 4.61 11.33
CA MET A 25 21.01 4.01 11.76
C MET A 25 19.97 4.14 10.66
N PRO A 26 19.28 3.05 10.32
CA PRO A 26 18.24 3.12 9.30
C PRO A 26 17.09 3.97 9.82
N LEU A 27 16.51 4.76 8.94
CA LEU A 27 15.31 5.48 9.26
C LEU A 27 14.15 4.51 9.36
N PRO A 28 13.19 4.76 10.23
CA PRO A 28 12.02 3.91 10.29
C PRO A 28 11.26 3.98 8.98
N VAL A 29 10.91 2.84 8.46
CA VAL A 29 10.10 2.75 7.25
C VAL A 29 8.67 2.53 7.69
N PHE A 30 7.81 3.50 7.39
CA PHE A 30 6.40 3.35 7.68
C PHE A 30 5.77 2.55 6.56
N ALA A 31 5.15 1.46 6.92
CA ALA A 31 4.50 0.60 5.96
C ALA A 31 3.07 1.08 5.75
N HIS A 32 2.86 1.88 4.71
CA HIS A 32 1.51 2.21 4.31
C HIS A 32 0.89 1.02 3.60
N ALA A 33 -0.42 0.93 3.60
CA ALA A 33 -1.12 -0.08 2.85
C ALA A 33 -0.93 0.17 1.36
N ILE A 34 -0.41 -0.82 0.66
CA ILE A 34 -0.18 -0.74 -0.77
C ILE A 34 -0.97 -1.88 -1.42
N MET A 35 -1.76 -1.57 -2.43
CA MET A 35 -2.45 -2.60 -3.18
C MET A 35 -1.41 -3.39 -3.98
N VAL A 36 -1.34 -4.70 -3.74
CA VAL A 36 -0.36 -5.56 -4.38
C VAL A 36 -1.00 -6.47 -5.43
N ARG A 37 -2.32 -6.61 -5.41
CA ARG A 37 -3.01 -7.46 -6.36
C ARG A 37 -4.47 -7.02 -6.46
N SER A 38 -5.06 -7.20 -7.62
CA SER A 38 -6.49 -6.96 -7.82
C SER A 38 -7.06 -7.97 -8.81
N SER A 39 -8.37 -8.18 -8.75
CA SER A 39 -9.12 -8.96 -9.72
C SER A 39 -10.44 -8.25 -10.00
N PRO A 40 -10.69 -7.80 -11.20
CA PRO A 40 -9.82 -7.82 -12.38
C PRO A 40 -8.51 -7.10 -12.14
N GLU A 41 -7.47 -7.48 -12.88
CA GLU A 41 -6.17 -6.83 -12.75
C GLU A 41 -6.22 -5.42 -13.30
N GLN A 42 -5.30 -4.59 -12.85
CA GLN A 42 -5.16 -3.23 -13.34
C GLN A 42 -4.94 -3.24 -14.85
N ASN A 43 -5.73 -2.46 -15.55
CA ASN A 43 -5.72 -2.33 -17.00
C ASN A 43 -6.14 -3.61 -17.75
N ALA A 44 -6.77 -4.55 -17.07
CA ALA A 44 -7.27 -5.75 -17.72
C ALA A 44 -8.35 -5.40 -18.74
N VAL A 45 -8.40 -6.18 -19.80
CA VAL A 45 -9.43 -6.08 -20.82
C VAL A 45 -10.20 -7.39 -20.83
N LEU A 46 -11.45 -7.35 -20.47
CA LEU A 46 -12.31 -8.52 -20.31
C LEU A 46 -13.35 -8.55 -21.41
N THR A 47 -13.86 -9.74 -21.70
CA THR A 47 -14.97 -9.91 -22.64
C THR A 47 -16.26 -10.27 -21.91
N GLU A 48 -16.18 -10.50 -20.60
CA GLU A 48 -17.33 -10.84 -19.78
C GLU A 48 -17.30 -10.02 -18.50
N SER A 49 -18.47 -9.76 -17.95
CA SER A 49 -18.61 -9.05 -16.68
C SER A 49 -18.05 -9.92 -15.55
N PRO A 50 -17.17 -9.40 -14.72
CA PRO A 50 -16.76 -10.10 -13.51
C PRO A 50 -17.95 -10.12 -12.55
N LYS A 51 -17.94 -11.06 -11.61
CA LYS A 51 -19.00 -11.14 -10.60
C LYS A 51 -18.68 -10.27 -9.40
N GLN A 52 -17.41 -10.01 -9.18
CA GLN A 52 -16.95 -9.20 -8.05
C GLN A 52 -15.62 -8.57 -8.38
N VAL A 53 -15.26 -7.60 -7.58
CA VAL A 53 -13.97 -6.93 -7.65
C VAL A 53 -13.26 -7.18 -6.33
N ASP A 54 -12.01 -7.62 -6.42
CA ASP A 54 -11.18 -7.94 -5.27
C ASP A 54 -9.93 -7.06 -5.27
N VAL A 55 -9.50 -6.66 -4.09
CA VAL A 55 -8.22 -5.98 -3.92
C VAL A 55 -7.48 -6.60 -2.73
N TRP A 56 -6.19 -6.73 -2.87
CA TRP A 56 -5.32 -7.23 -1.80
C TRP A 56 -4.24 -6.22 -1.52
N PHE A 57 -4.01 -5.99 -0.24
CA PHE A 57 -2.96 -5.08 0.21
C PHE A 57 -1.76 -5.87 0.71
N ASN A 58 -0.63 -5.21 0.85
CA ASN A 58 0.61 -5.84 1.31
C ASN A 58 0.57 -6.27 2.77
N ASP A 59 -0.42 -5.80 3.52
CA ASP A 59 -0.61 -6.16 4.92
C ASP A 59 -2.10 -6.02 5.25
N LYS A 60 -2.50 -6.52 6.39
CA LYS A 60 -3.88 -6.36 6.84
C LYS A 60 -4.18 -4.88 7.03
N VAL A 61 -5.43 -4.53 6.82
CA VAL A 61 -5.90 -3.15 6.95
C VAL A 61 -6.96 -3.08 8.04
N GLY A 62 -7.23 -1.87 8.49
CA GLY A 62 -8.21 -1.65 9.54
C GLY A 62 -9.60 -2.11 9.14
N THR A 63 -10.40 -2.47 10.13
CA THR A 63 -11.76 -2.95 9.89
C THR A 63 -12.75 -1.81 9.75
N GLU A 64 -12.39 -0.61 10.17
CA GLU A 64 -13.25 0.56 10.10
C GLU A 64 -12.86 1.47 8.96
N TYR A 65 -13.79 2.26 8.48
CA TYR A 65 -13.57 3.29 7.45
C TYR A 65 -13.08 2.76 6.11
N LYS A 66 -13.24 1.46 5.88
CA LYS A 66 -12.87 0.86 4.60
C LYS A 66 -13.94 1.13 3.58
N ALA A 67 -13.53 1.31 2.33
CA ALA A 67 -14.45 1.55 1.23
C ALA A 67 -13.90 0.94 -0.05
N LEU A 68 -14.78 0.44 -0.87
CA LEU A 68 -14.47 -0.11 -2.18
C LEU A 68 -15.65 0.19 -3.09
N ALA A 69 -15.41 0.87 -4.19
CA ALA A 69 -16.46 1.25 -5.11
C ALA A 69 -16.02 1.00 -6.55
N VAL A 70 -16.97 0.62 -7.39
CA VAL A 70 -16.74 0.48 -8.82
C VAL A 70 -17.63 1.49 -9.53
N ILE A 71 -17.02 2.26 -10.42
CA ILE A 71 -17.67 3.40 -11.06
C ILE A 71 -17.51 3.26 -12.57
N ASP A 72 -18.59 3.47 -13.32
CA ASP A 72 -18.54 3.41 -14.78
C ASP A 72 -17.94 4.71 -15.37
N SER A 73 -17.82 4.76 -16.69
CA SER A 73 -17.22 5.92 -17.36
C SER A 73 -18.03 7.20 -17.22
N LYS A 74 -19.28 7.10 -16.79
CA LYS A 74 -20.14 8.26 -16.58
C LYS A 74 -20.17 8.70 -15.12
N GLY A 75 -19.37 8.04 -14.27
CA GLY A 75 -19.30 8.37 -12.86
C GLY A 75 -20.38 7.69 -12.01
N LYS A 76 -21.14 6.76 -12.57
CA LYS A 76 -22.17 6.06 -11.83
C LYS A 76 -21.58 4.87 -11.09
N ARG A 77 -21.93 4.72 -9.83
CA ARG A 77 -21.51 3.58 -9.02
C ARG A 77 -22.29 2.33 -9.44
N VAL A 78 -21.55 1.24 -9.70
CA VAL A 78 -22.13 0.01 -10.23
C VAL A 78 -21.86 -1.23 -9.38
N ASP A 79 -21.17 -1.09 -8.25
CA ASP A 79 -21.04 -2.17 -7.29
C ASP A 79 -22.30 -2.26 -6.42
N ASN A 80 -22.47 -3.39 -5.75
CA ASN A 80 -23.66 -3.64 -4.93
C ASN A 80 -23.54 -3.10 -3.51
N GLN A 81 -22.47 -2.38 -3.21
CA GLN A 81 -22.24 -1.77 -1.89
C GLN A 81 -22.27 -2.79 -0.76
N ASP A 82 -21.75 -3.96 -1.03
CA ASP A 82 -21.71 -5.08 -0.11
C ASP A 82 -20.29 -5.47 0.29
N LEU A 83 -19.43 -4.48 0.47
CA LEU A 83 -18.03 -4.68 0.80
C LEU A 83 -17.84 -5.69 1.91
N VAL A 84 -16.96 -6.65 1.65
CA VAL A 84 -16.55 -7.66 2.61
C VAL A 84 -15.03 -7.57 2.80
N GLN A 85 -14.59 -7.62 4.04
CA GLN A 85 -13.21 -7.86 4.39
C GLN A 85 -13.11 -9.29 4.86
N GLU A 86 -12.20 -10.07 4.26
CA GLU A 86 -12.06 -11.46 4.61
C GLU A 86 -11.61 -11.64 6.06
N ILE A 87 -12.19 -12.63 6.71
CA ILE A 87 -11.90 -12.85 8.13
C ILE A 87 -10.51 -13.42 8.33
N PHE A 88 -10.11 -14.34 7.46
CA PHE A 88 -8.81 -15.01 7.59
C PHE A 88 -7.70 -14.32 6.81
N ASP A 89 -8.02 -13.30 6.04
CA ASP A 89 -7.04 -12.48 5.33
C ASP A 89 -7.53 -11.05 5.30
N GLN A 90 -7.25 -10.31 6.33
CA GLN A 90 -7.73 -8.94 6.48
C GLN A 90 -7.04 -7.95 5.55
N SER A 91 -6.14 -8.41 4.70
CA SER A 91 -5.59 -7.61 3.61
C SER A 91 -6.46 -7.67 2.36
N HIS A 92 -7.50 -8.51 2.34
CA HIS A 92 -8.32 -8.77 1.18
C HIS A 92 -9.72 -8.19 1.37
N LEU A 93 -10.09 -7.31 0.45
CA LEU A 93 -11.43 -6.73 0.38
C LEU A 93 -12.06 -7.09 -0.95
N TYR A 94 -13.37 -7.31 -0.96
CA TYR A 94 -14.08 -7.47 -2.21
C TYR A 94 -15.52 -6.94 -2.11
N ALA A 95 -16.08 -6.67 -3.27
CA ALA A 95 -17.49 -6.27 -3.39
C ALA A 95 -18.03 -6.88 -4.67
N THR A 96 -19.29 -7.28 -4.65
CA THR A 96 -19.92 -7.80 -5.86
C THR A 96 -20.38 -6.65 -6.75
N VAL A 97 -20.52 -6.95 -8.03
CA VAL A 97 -20.97 -5.97 -9.00
C VAL A 97 -22.19 -6.52 -9.73
N GLN A 98 -22.97 -5.60 -10.27
CA GLN A 98 -24.05 -5.95 -11.17
C GLN A 98 -23.45 -6.49 -12.47
N LYS A 99 -24.28 -7.00 -13.35
CA LYS A 99 -23.78 -7.39 -14.66
C LYS A 99 -23.38 -6.11 -15.41
N LEU A 100 -22.10 -5.99 -15.66
CA LEU A 100 -21.53 -4.76 -16.23
C LEU A 100 -21.52 -4.82 -17.75
N PRO A 101 -22.08 -3.82 -18.43
CA PRO A 101 -21.95 -3.72 -19.89
C PRO A 101 -20.54 -3.30 -20.30
N PRO A 102 -20.21 -3.41 -21.59
CA PRO A 102 -18.91 -2.93 -22.09
C PRO A 102 -18.71 -1.46 -21.76
N ASP A 103 -17.60 -1.18 -21.10
CA ASP A 103 -17.22 0.18 -20.69
C ASP A 103 -15.85 0.09 -20.01
N THR A 104 -15.29 1.22 -19.63
CA THR A 104 -14.11 1.30 -18.78
C THR A 104 -14.57 1.67 -17.37
N TYR A 105 -14.16 0.86 -16.42
CA TYR A 105 -14.55 0.98 -15.03
C TYR A 105 -13.38 1.41 -14.17
N THR A 106 -13.66 2.24 -13.18
CA THR A 106 -12.68 2.66 -12.19
C THR A 106 -13.04 2.02 -10.85
N VAL A 107 -12.09 1.32 -10.27
CA VAL A 107 -12.20 0.79 -8.91
C VAL A 107 -11.51 1.77 -7.98
N ARG A 108 -12.22 2.21 -6.96
CA ARG A 108 -11.68 3.13 -5.96
C ARG A 108 -11.71 2.47 -4.61
N TYR A 109 -10.66 2.65 -3.83
CA TYR A 109 -10.62 2.13 -2.47
C TYR A 109 -10.11 3.15 -1.48
N ARG A 110 -10.51 2.95 -0.24
CA ARG A 110 -10.00 3.69 0.91
C ARG A 110 -9.85 2.69 2.06
N VAL A 111 -8.70 2.67 2.68
CA VAL A 111 -8.42 1.81 3.82
C VAL A 111 -7.62 2.58 4.84
N VAL A 112 -7.56 2.05 6.07
CA VAL A 112 -6.70 2.58 7.11
C VAL A 112 -5.59 1.57 7.30
N SER A 113 -4.36 2.01 7.15
CA SER A 113 -3.19 1.14 7.33
C SER A 113 -2.94 0.87 8.81
N LEU A 114 -2.05 -0.08 9.09
CA LEU A 114 -1.73 -0.44 10.47
C LEU A 114 -1.12 0.72 11.25
N ASP A 115 -0.48 1.64 10.57
CA ASP A 115 0.09 2.83 11.20
C ASP A 115 -0.95 3.98 11.29
N THR A 116 -2.24 3.66 11.10
CA THR A 116 -3.38 4.56 11.27
C THR A 116 -3.49 5.68 10.26
N HIS A 117 -2.83 5.56 9.12
CA HIS A 117 -2.99 6.51 8.03
C HIS A 117 -4.10 6.08 7.07
N ILE A 118 -4.84 7.04 6.54
CA ILE A 118 -5.85 6.77 5.52
C ILE A 118 -5.14 6.69 4.18
N VAL A 119 -5.36 5.60 3.47
CA VAL A 119 -4.78 5.36 2.16
C VAL A 119 -5.91 5.22 1.15
N THR A 120 -5.82 5.96 0.07
CA THR A 120 -6.79 5.88 -1.03
C THR A 120 -6.05 5.55 -2.32
N GLY A 121 -6.75 4.89 -3.21
CA GLY A 121 -6.20 4.60 -4.53
C GLY A 121 -7.29 4.22 -5.50
N LYS A 122 -6.88 4.01 -6.75
CA LYS A 122 -7.80 3.61 -7.80
C LYS A 122 -7.06 2.91 -8.91
N TYR A 123 -7.77 2.07 -9.65
CA TYR A 123 -7.28 1.45 -10.87
C TYR A 123 -8.45 1.25 -11.84
N GLN A 124 -8.15 0.89 -13.07
CA GLN A 124 -9.17 0.71 -14.10
C GLN A 124 -9.09 -0.67 -14.73
N PHE A 125 -10.22 -1.14 -15.20
CA PHE A 125 -10.32 -2.27 -16.09
C PHE A 125 -11.39 -1.97 -17.15
N THR A 126 -11.35 -2.69 -18.25
CA THR A 126 -12.24 -2.46 -19.38
C THR A 126 -12.95 -3.76 -19.73
N ILE A 127 -14.24 -3.64 -20.04
CA ILE A 127 -15.00 -4.74 -20.62
C ILE A 127 -15.29 -4.35 -22.05
N LYS A 128 -14.91 -5.21 -22.99
CA LYS A 128 -15.20 -4.99 -24.41
C LYS A 128 -16.38 -5.83 -24.83
N ALA A 129 -17.04 -5.38 -25.86
CA ALA A 129 -18.07 -6.18 -26.49
C ALA A 129 -17.42 -7.44 -27.06
N PRO A 130 -18.11 -8.59 -26.99
CA PRO A 130 -17.60 -9.85 -27.50
C PRO A 130 -17.51 -9.86 -29.02
#